data_612cfa4b25820ca70c163eb58230194b
#
_entry.id   612cfa4b25820ca70c163eb58230194b
#
_cell.length_a   1.000
_cell.length_b   1.000
_cell.length_c   1.000
_cell.angle_alpha   90.00
_cell.angle_beta   90.00
_cell.angle_gamma   90.00
#
_symmetry.space_group_name_H-M   'P 1'
#
loop_
_entity.id
_entity.type
_entity.pdbx_description
1 polymer ?
#
loop_
_entity_poly.entity_id
_entity_poly.type
_entity_poly.pdbx_seq_one_letter_code
_entity_poly.pdbx_strand_id
1 'polypeptide(L)'
;VDGYTDYIQRKDEDMTVLEEKRTYIQQVRTSPADGTEIYAGQNYPSFPIVPLRNGEDALSELVGKRNTLDALDLCTSNMVNNVDEGNLIYWVLQNAGGMDDLDDQKFLDKVRTTHIVHAGSVEDEGATAEPHTIEAPFQGTDATINMLKRKLYEDFQAFDSSAVSAGNQTATAIEASYTPLDLKADDFEASVTEFILGLLAAAGIDDEPSY
;
A
#
# COMPACT_ATOMS: atom_id res chain seq x y z
N VAL A 1 -0.25 -36.01 14.29
CA VAL A 1 -1.29 -35.90 13.24
C VAL A 1 -1.40 -37.23 12.52
N ASP A 2 -2.57 -37.87 12.61
CA ASP A 2 -2.76 -39.27 12.18
C ASP A 2 -3.10 -39.46 10.69
N GLY A 3 -2.87 -38.52 9.87
CA GLY A 3 -3.21 -38.54 8.45
C GLY A 3 -4.39 -37.64 8.11
N TYR A 4 -4.89 -37.76 6.91
CA TYR A 4 -5.99 -36.97 6.40
C TYR A 4 -7.11 -37.82 5.84
N THR A 5 -8.27 -37.22 5.69
CA THR A 5 -9.45 -37.85 5.08
C THR A 5 -9.99 -36.90 4.03
N ASP A 6 -10.16 -37.36 2.81
CA ASP A 6 -10.72 -36.57 1.73
C ASP A 6 -12.25 -36.57 1.83
N TYR A 7 -12.83 -35.40 1.69
CA TYR A 7 -14.25 -35.17 1.69
C TYR A 7 -14.70 -34.43 0.43
N ILE A 8 -15.88 -34.71 -0.04
CA ILE A 8 -16.59 -33.90 -1.00
C ILE A 8 -17.87 -33.38 -0.37
N GLN A 9 -18.07 -32.07 -0.45
CA GLN A 9 -19.34 -31.45 -0.09
C GLN A 9 -20.19 -31.27 -1.36
N ARG A 10 -21.34 -31.92 -1.42
CA ARG A 10 -22.33 -31.71 -2.46
C ARG A 10 -23.25 -30.58 -2.04
N LYS A 11 -23.81 -29.91 -3.03
CA LYS A 11 -24.79 -28.85 -2.78
C LYS A 11 -26.02 -29.50 -2.11
N ASP A 12 -26.39 -28.94 -0.96
CA ASP A 12 -27.54 -29.37 -0.15
C ASP A 12 -27.41 -30.79 0.49
N GLU A 13 -26.19 -31.34 0.56
CA GLU A 13 -25.92 -32.63 1.20
C GLU A 13 -24.76 -32.50 2.21
N ASP A 14 -24.70 -33.48 3.13
CA ASP A 14 -23.58 -33.57 4.07
C ASP A 14 -22.28 -33.95 3.36
N MET A 15 -21.15 -33.70 4.03
CA MET A 15 -19.82 -34.06 3.52
C MET A 15 -19.73 -35.60 3.41
N THR A 16 -19.34 -36.07 2.23
CA THR A 16 -19.15 -37.51 1.98
C THR A 16 -17.66 -37.82 1.98
N VAL A 17 -17.26 -38.83 2.73
CA VAL A 17 -15.89 -39.33 2.72
C VAL A 17 -15.61 -39.99 1.37
N LEU A 18 -14.61 -39.46 0.63
CA LEU A 18 -14.19 -40.02 -0.66
C LEU A 18 -13.26 -41.21 -0.51
N GLU A 19 -12.33 -41.10 0.43
CA GLU A 19 -11.30 -42.08 0.68
C GLU A 19 -11.12 -42.29 2.18
N GLU A 20 -10.66 -43.46 2.55
CA GLU A 20 -10.32 -43.74 3.94
C GLU A 20 -9.12 -42.90 4.40
N LYS A 21 -9.01 -42.74 5.72
CA LYS A 21 -7.92 -42.00 6.35
C LYS A 21 -6.55 -42.52 5.92
N ARG A 22 -5.73 -41.63 5.37
CA ARG A 22 -4.38 -41.96 4.89
C ARG A 22 -3.33 -41.25 5.70
N THR A 23 -2.14 -41.83 5.77
CA THR A 23 -0.96 -41.16 6.31
C THR A 23 -0.44 -40.08 5.35
N TYR A 24 0.16 -38.99 5.86
CA TYR A 24 0.67 -37.89 5.03
C TYR A 24 1.82 -38.32 4.12
N ILE A 25 2.72 -39.20 4.62
CA ILE A 25 3.84 -39.71 3.84
C ILE A 25 3.50 -41.13 3.45
N GLN A 26 3.22 -41.35 2.18
CA GLN A 26 2.87 -42.66 1.65
C GLN A 26 4.04 -43.28 0.87
N GLN A 27 4.32 -44.54 1.15
CA GLN A 27 5.18 -45.37 0.34
C GLN A 27 4.37 -46.51 -0.24
N VAL A 28 4.27 -46.55 -1.56
CA VAL A 28 3.61 -47.67 -2.27
C VAL A 28 4.69 -48.70 -2.62
N ARG A 29 4.50 -49.92 -2.13
CA ARG A 29 5.34 -51.06 -2.50
C ARG A 29 4.47 -52.06 -3.22
N THR A 30 4.81 -52.36 -4.45
CA THR A 30 4.16 -53.43 -5.22
C THR A 30 4.80 -54.77 -4.85
N SER A 31 3.99 -55.72 -4.42
CA SER A 31 4.46 -57.10 -4.15
C SER A 31 4.88 -57.77 -5.48
N PRO A 32 6.13 -58.28 -5.59
CA PRO A 32 6.56 -58.93 -6.82
C PRO A 32 5.88 -60.29 -7.09
N ALA A 33 5.17 -60.83 -6.08
CA ALA A 33 4.58 -62.15 -6.19
C ALA A 33 3.16 -62.17 -6.81
N ASP A 34 2.37 -61.12 -6.54
CA ASP A 34 0.95 -61.07 -6.91
C ASP A 34 0.51 -59.69 -7.43
N GLY A 35 1.42 -58.74 -7.54
CA GLY A 35 1.10 -57.37 -7.98
C GLY A 35 0.32 -56.53 -6.96
N THR A 36 0.13 -57.05 -5.73
CA THR A 36 -0.61 -56.32 -4.71
C THR A 36 0.15 -55.09 -4.26
N GLU A 37 -0.52 -53.95 -4.25
CA GLU A 37 0.04 -52.73 -3.72
C GLU A 37 -0.10 -52.69 -2.19
N ILE A 38 1.05 -52.58 -1.51
CA ILE A 38 1.11 -52.45 -0.07
C ILE A 38 1.39 -50.96 0.24
N TYR A 39 0.44 -50.32 0.88
CA TYR A 39 0.58 -48.96 1.35
C TYR A 39 1.23 -48.96 2.72
N ALA A 40 2.49 -48.55 2.79
CA ALA A 40 3.15 -48.24 4.05
C ALA A 40 3.21 -46.71 4.18
N GLY A 41 2.88 -46.17 5.33
CA GLY A 41 2.89 -44.75 5.51
C GLY A 41 3.35 -44.31 6.89
N GLN A 42 3.85 -43.12 6.98
CA GLN A 42 4.21 -42.45 8.23
C GLN A 42 3.49 -41.12 8.31
N ASN A 43 3.19 -40.73 9.53
CA ASN A 43 2.72 -39.38 9.78
C ASN A 43 3.90 -38.47 10.12
N TYR A 44 3.74 -37.20 9.86
CA TYR A 44 4.70 -36.20 10.37
C TYR A 44 4.72 -36.22 11.89
N PRO A 45 5.87 -36.04 12.53
CA PRO A 45 6.00 -35.99 13.98
C PRO A 45 5.23 -34.84 14.62
N SER A 46 5.06 -33.76 13.87
CA SER A 46 4.30 -32.59 14.26
C SER A 46 3.38 -32.13 13.12
N PHE A 47 2.62 -31.07 13.32
CA PHE A 47 1.79 -30.48 12.27
C PHE A 47 2.68 -29.92 11.14
N PRO A 48 2.53 -30.40 9.88
CA PRO A 48 3.49 -30.14 8.80
C PRO A 48 3.28 -28.76 8.13
N ILE A 49 2.83 -27.78 8.88
CA ILE A 49 2.69 -26.39 8.41
C ILE A 49 3.55 -25.51 9.32
N VAL A 50 4.56 -24.92 8.74
CA VAL A 50 5.43 -23.99 9.43
C VAL A 50 5.17 -22.60 8.88
N PRO A 51 4.71 -21.66 9.71
CA PRO A 51 4.45 -20.28 9.25
C PRO A 51 5.77 -19.52 9.18
N LEU A 52 5.99 -18.81 8.06
CA LEU A 52 6.96 -17.73 8.01
C LEU A 52 6.27 -16.46 8.50
N ARG A 53 6.78 -15.89 9.57
CA ARG A 53 6.23 -14.67 10.18
C ARG A 53 7.03 -13.45 9.74
N ASN A 54 6.35 -12.33 9.63
CA ASN A 54 6.99 -11.03 9.41
C ASN A 54 7.31 -10.36 10.76
N GLY A 55 8.11 -11.01 11.59
CA GLY A 55 8.43 -10.59 12.94
C GLY A 55 7.68 -11.36 14.02
N GLU A 56 8.04 -11.13 15.28
CA GLU A 56 7.57 -11.86 16.46
C GLU A 56 6.05 -11.80 16.65
N ASP A 57 5.46 -10.62 16.42
CA ASP A 57 4.02 -10.38 16.60
C ASP A 57 3.14 -10.99 15.50
N ALA A 58 3.73 -11.47 14.40
CA ALA A 58 3.04 -12.00 13.22
C ALA A 58 1.97 -11.05 12.65
N LEU A 59 2.16 -9.73 12.82
CA LEU A 59 1.26 -8.69 12.33
C LEU A 59 1.71 -8.15 10.97
N SER A 60 0.75 -7.63 10.22
CA SER A 60 1.06 -6.87 9.01
C SER A 60 1.79 -5.58 9.36
N GLU A 61 2.78 -5.19 8.57
CA GLU A 61 3.48 -3.91 8.71
C GLU A 61 2.56 -2.68 8.59
N LEU A 62 1.37 -2.84 8.03
CA LEU A 62 0.37 -1.78 7.89
C LEU A 62 -0.38 -1.47 9.20
N VAL A 63 -0.27 -2.35 10.21
CA VAL A 63 -0.93 -2.14 11.49
C VAL A 63 -0.41 -0.87 12.15
N GLY A 64 -1.31 0.03 12.49
CA GLY A 64 -1.00 1.33 13.09
C GLY A 64 -0.52 2.41 12.10
N LYS A 65 -0.21 2.07 10.84
CA LYS A 65 0.36 3.00 9.84
C LYS A 65 -0.65 3.45 8.78
N ARG A 66 -1.80 2.77 8.70
CA ARG A 66 -2.82 3.01 7.69
C ARG A 66 -3.30 4.46 7.66
N ASN A 67 -3.55 5.05 8.83
CA ASN A 67 -4.04 6.43 8.90
C ASN A 67 -3.05 7.45 8.29
N THR A 68 -1.74 7.21 8.44
CA THR A 68 -0.69 8.06 7.85
C THR A 68 -0.65 7.89 6.32
N LEU A 69 -0.84 6.66 5.82
CA LEU A 69 -0.95 6.38 4.39
C LEU A 69 -2.19 7.04 3.78
N ASP A 70 -3.35 6.86 4.42
CA ASP A 70 -4.61 7.46 3.97
C ASP A 70 -4.51 9.01 3.97
N ALA A 71 -3.85 9.60 4.98
CA ALA A 71 -3.62 11.04 5.04
C ALA A 71 -2.68 11.52 3.91
N LEU A 72 -1.61 10.78 3.60
CA LEU A 72 -0.71 11.11 2.51
C LEU A 72 -1.43 11.05 1.16
N ASP A 73 -2.22 10.01 0.93
CA ASP A 73 -2.99 9.83 -0.30
C ASP A 73 -4.00 10.97 -0.49
N LEU A 74 -4.74 11.30 0.58
CA LEU A 74 -5.67 12.43 0.58
C LEU A 74 -4.97 13.77 0.30
N CYS A 75 -3.85 14.06 0.97
CA CYS A 75 -3.10 15.31 0.75
C CYS A 75 -2.56 15.39 -0.68
N THR A 76 -2.08 14.28 -1.23
CA THR A 76 -1.56 14.22 -2.59
C THR A 76 -2.67 14.42 -3.61
N SER A 77 -3.83 13.77 -3.41
CA SER A 77 -5.00 13.93 -4.27
C SER A 77 -5.54 15.37 -4.23
N ASN A 78 -5.62 15.96 -3.04
CA ASN A 78 -6.04 17.36 -2.88
C ASN A 78 -5.05 18.34 -3.53
N MET A 79 -3.75 18.04 -3.49
CA MET A 79 -2.74 18.86 -4.17
C MET A 79 -2.99 18.91 -5.68
N VAL A 80 -3.31 17.79 -6.30
CA VAL A 80 -3.64 17.73 -7.73
C VAL A 80 -4.91 18.53 -8.03
N ASN A 81 -5.95 18.37 -7.23
CA ASN A 81 -7.21 19.12 -7.39
C ASN A 81 -6.97 20.64 -7.21
N ASN A 82 -6.16 21.02 -6.22
CA ASN A 82 -5.82 22.43 -5.99
C ASN A 82 -5.04 23.05 -7.16
N VAL A 83 -4.21 22.25 -7.86
CA VAL A 83 -3.52 22.72 -9.08
C VAL A 83 -4.54 22.99 -10.18
N ASP A 84 -5.52 22.11 -10.38
CA ASP A 84 -6.58 22.32 -11.36
C ASP A 84 -7.45 23.53 -11.01
N GLU A 85 -7.87 23.67 -9.76
CA GLU A 85 -8.67 24.80 -9.28
C GLU A 85 -7.88 26.13 -9.31
N GLY A 86 -6.60 26.10 -8.96
CA GLY A 86 -5.71 27.28 -8.99
C GLY A 86 -5.50 27.84 -10.40
N ASN A 87 -5.76 27.05 -11.44
CA ASN A 87 -5.74 27.51 -12.83
C ASN A 87 -7.07 28.17 -13.26
N LEU A 88 -8.11 28.08 -12.43
CA LEU A 88 -9.39 28.73 -12.72
C LEU A 88 -9.31 30.23 -12.39
N ILE A 89 -9.71 31.04 -13.35
CA ILE A 89 -9.83 32.48 -13.18
C ILE A 89 -11.29 32.80 -12.91
N TYR A 90 -11.56 33.38 -11.73
CA TYR A 90 -12.89 33.88 -11.38
C TYR A 90 -12.95 35.38 -11.71
N TRP A 91 -14.03 35.77 -12.32
CA TRP A 91 -14.27 37.15 -12.63
C TRP A 91 -15.30 37.73 -11.66
N VAL A 92 -14.92 38.79 -10.97
CA VAL A 92 -15.82 39.54 -10.12
C VAL A 92 -16.33 40.74 -10.90
N LEU A 93 -17.61 40.73 -11.22
CA LEU A 93 -18.29 41.83 -11.89
C LEU A 93 -18.94 42.73 -10.84
N GLN A 94 -18.57 44.00 -10.81
CA GLN A 94 -19.16 44.98 -9.92
C GLN A 94 -19.92 46.01 -10.72
N ASN A 95 -21.07 46.46 -10.17
CA ASN A 95 -21.95 47.45 -10.78
C ASN A 95 -22.49 47.03 -12.17
N ALA A 96 -22.59 45.73 -12.41
CA ALA A 96 -23.15 45.14 -13.64
C ALA A 96 -24.68 45.04 -13.55
N GLY A 97 -25.35 46.13 -13.16
CA GLY A 97 -26.79 46.16 -13.03
C GLY A 97 -27.50 45.91 -14.37
N GLY A 98 -28.37 44.86 -14.40
CA GLY A 98 -29.12 44.51 -15.60
C GLY A 98 -28.53 43.35 -16.42
N MET A 99 -27.43 42.74 -15.99
CA MET A 99 -26.96 41.48 -16.55
C MET A 99 -27.84 40.31 -16.07
N ASP A 100 -28.22 39.47 -17.00
CA ASP A 100 -28.91 38.22 -16.73
C ASP A 100 -27.98 37.01 -16.98
N ASP A 101 -28.45 35.79 -16.67
CA ASP A 101 -27.69 34.56 -16.84
C ASP A 101 -27.16 34.36 -18.29
N LEU A 102 -27.86 34.91 -19.27
CA LEU A 102 -27.44 34.83 -20.68
C LEU A 102 -26.26 35.80 -20.97
N ASP A 103 -26.26 36.92 -20.32
CA ASP A 103 -25.17 37.92 -20.45
C ASP A 103 -23.92 37.44 -19.74
N ASP A 104 -24.04 36.77 -18.61
CA ASP A 104 -22.93 36.08 -17.91
C ASP A 104 -22.31 34.99 -18.80
N GLN A 105 -23.11 34.18 -19.48
CA GLN A 105 -22.62 33.20 -20.42
C GLN A 105 -21.88 33.84 -21.62
N LYS A 106 -22.42 34.89 -22.18
CA LYS A 106 -21.74 35.62 -23.26
C LYS A 106 -20.44 36.28 -22.81
N PHE A 107 -20.40 36.76 -21.57
CA PHE A 107 -19.18 37.30 -20.95
C PHE A 107 -18.10 36.20 -20.85
N LEU A 108 -18.44 35.02 -20.29
CA LEU A 108 -17.53 33.90 -20.17
C LEU A 108 -17.04 33.40 -21.54
N ASP A 109 -17.91 33.35 -22.55
CA ASP A 109 -17.53 32.93 -23.91
C ASP A 109 -16.57 33.93 -24.56
N LYS A 110 -16.75 35.21 -24.33
CA LYS A 110 -15.81 36.28 -24.78
C LYS A 110 -14.47 36.15 -24.08
N VAL A 111 -14.46 35.96 -22.77
CA VAL A 111 -13.21 35.74 -22.01
C VAL A 111 -12.44 34.53 -22.58
N ARG A 112 -13.13 33.40 -22.84
CA ARG A 112 -12.51 32.20 -23.37
C ARG A 112 -11.99 32.33 -24.79
N THR A 113 -12.69 33.15 -25.64
CA THR A 113 -12.40 33.19 -27.07
C THR A 113 -11.44 34.34 -27.41
N THR A 114 -11.62 35.53 -26.83
CA THR A 114 -10.87 36.73 -27.19
C THR A 114 -9.89 37.19 -26.12
N HIS A 115 -10.01 36.66 -24.90
CA HIS A 115 -9.23 37.09 -23.72
C HIS A 115 -9.35 38.58 -23.40
N ILE A 116 -10.31 39.27 -24.02
CA ILE A 116 -10.57 40.73 -23.83
C ILE A 116 -12.02 40.88 -23.44
N VAL A 117 -12.25 41.59 -22.36
CA VAL A 117 -13.60 41.88 -21.86
C VAL A 117 -13.71 43.40 -21.64
N HIS A 118 -14.83 43.95 -22.09
CA HIS A 118 -15.24 45.27 -21.75
C HIS A 118 -16.31 45.19 -20.65
N ALA A 119 -16.01 45.67 -19.47
CA ALA A 119 -16.97 45.79 -18.37
C ALA A 119 -17.78 47.08 -18.55
N GLY A 120 -19.09 46.93 -18.72
CA GLY A 120 -20.02 48.02 -18.81
C GLY A 120 -20.41 48.50 -20.21
N SER A 121 -21.63 49.02 -20.31
CA SER A 121 -22.10 49.81 -21.44
C SER A 121 -21.75 51.28 -21.22
N VAL A 122 -21.85 52.09 -22.29
CA VAL A 122 -21.52 53.53 -22.28
C VAL A 122 -22.32 54.35 -21.23
N GLU A 123 -23.35 53.73 -20.66
CA GLU A 123 -24.23 54.34 -19.65
C GLU A 123 -23.95 53.89 -18.21
N ASP A 124 -23.16 52.84 -18.00
CA ASP A 124 -22.78 52.36 -16.65
C ASP A 124 -21.40 52.90 -16.25
N GLU A 125 -21.38 54.10 -15.71
CA GLU A 125 -20.17 54.66 -15.06
C GLU A 125 -19.80 53.84 -13.82
N GLY A 126 -18.71 53.07 -13.90
CA GLY A 126 -18.13 52.38 -12.76
C GLY A 126 -18.29 50.83 -12.77
N ALA A 127 -18.74 50.23 -13.86
CA ALA A 127 -18.70 48.77 -13.99
C ALA A 127 -17.25 48.30 -14.12
N THR A 128 -16.85 47.36 -13.26
CA THR A 128 -15.50 46.79 -13.26
C THR A 128 -15.58 45.28 -13.33
N ALA A 129 -14.60 44.69 -14.00
CA ALA A 129 -14.39 43.24 -14.05
C ALA A 129 -12.96 42.94 -13.57
N GLU A 130 -12.83 42.30 -12.45
CA GLU A 130 -11.54 41.95 -11.88
C GLU A 130 -11.32 40.46 -11.90
N PRO A 131 -10.20 39.98 -12.48
CA PRO A 131 -9.85 38.57 -12.42
C PRO A 131 -9.33 38.22 -11.03
N HIS A 132 -9.85 37.15 -10.46
CA HIS A 132 -9.36 36.60 -9.24
C HIS A 132 -8.92 35.16 -9.47
N THR A 133 -7.77 34.80 -8.93
CA THR A 133 -7.29 33.43 -8.86
C THR A 133 -7.34 32.96 -7.41
N ILE A 134 -7.65 31.68 -7.20
CA ILE A 134 -7.57 31.09 -5.87
C ILE A 134 -6.10 30.75 -5.62
N GLU A 135 -5.51 31.41 -4.63
CA GLU A 135 -4.19 31.01 -4.14
C GLU A 135 -4.35 29.76 -3.26
N ALA A 136 -4.09 28.60 -3.85
CA ALA A 136 -4.05 27.36 -3.08
C ALA A 136 -2.81 27.35 -2.17
N PRO A 137 -2.91 26.76 -0.95
CA PRO A 137 -1.80 26.75 0.01
C PRO A 137 -0.73 25.71 -0.35
N PHE A 138 -0.17 25.80 -1.56
CA PHE A 138 0.78 24.82 -2.11
C PHE A 138 1.97 24.55 -1.19
N GLN A 139 2.56 25.58 -0.59
CA GLN A 139 3.72 25.43 0.30
C GLN A 139 3.36 24.66 1.57
N GLY A 140 2.18 24.92 2.15
CA GLY A 140 1.69 24.22 3.33
C GLY A 140 1.39 22.74 3.02
N THR A 141 0.78 22.50 1.88
CA THR A 141 0.47 21.13 1.43
C THR A 141 1.73 20.34 1.13
N ASP A 142 2.71 20.93 0.43
CA ASP A 142 4.00 20.28 0.16
C ASP A 142 4.76 19.97 1.46
N ALA A 143 4.82 20.91 2.41
CA ALA A 143 5.42 20.68 3.71
C ALA A 143 4.74 19.51 4.46
N THR A 144 3.41 19.43 4.38
CA THR A 144 2.64 18.34 5.01
C THR A 144 2.93 17.01 4.35
N ILE A 145 2.96 16.95 3.00
CA ILE A 145 3.30 15.73 2.25
C ILE A 145 4.71 15.26 2.62
N ASN A 146 5.68 16.16 2.69
CA ASN A 146 7.05 15.83 3.04
C ASN A 146 7.17 15.33 4.50
N MET A 147 6.41 15.92 5.43
CA MET A 147 6.33 15.47 6.81
C MET A 147 5.73 14.04 6.91
N LEU A 148 4.62 13.79 6.20
CA LEU A 148 3.96 12.47 6.18
C LEU A 148 4.86 11.40 5.54
N LYS A 149 5.57 11.73 4.46
CA LYS A 149 6.55 10.82 3.85
C LYS A 149 7.67 10.47 4.82
N ARG A 150 8.26 11.45 5.50
CA ARG A 150 9.30 11.21 6.50
C ARG A 150 8.80 10.31 7.62
N LYS A 151 7.59 10.60 8.13
CA LYS A 151 6.95 9.76 9.14
C LYS A 151 6.76 8.32 8.67
N LEU A 152 6.39 8.09 7.42
CA LEU A 152 6.27 6.75 6.87
C LEU A 152 7.62 6.04 6.79
N TYR A 153 8.69 6.71 6.36
CA TYR A 153 10.03 6.12 6.39
C TYR A 153 10.44 5.69 7.82
N GLU A 154 10.17 6.54 8.82
CA GLU A 154 10.41 6.22 10.22
C GLU A 154 9.55 5.03 10.70
N ASP A 155 8.24 5.07 10.43
CA ASP A 155 7.29 4.04 10.85
C ASP A 155 7.57 2.67 10.21
N PHE A 156 8.07 2.64 8.98
CA PHE A 156 8.45 1.41 8.27
C PHE A 156 9.92 1.01 8.49
N GLN A 157 10.67 1.77 9.27
CA GLN A 157 12.12 1.59 9.44
C GLN A 157 12.85 1.50 8.09
N ALA A 158 12.41 2.30 7.12
CA ALA A 158 12.92 2.29 5.77
C ALA A 158 14.02 3.35 5.58
N PHE A 159 14.92 3.08 4.65
CA PHE A 159 15.98 4.00 4.30
C PHE A 159 15.51 5.06 3.29
N ASP A 160 15.59 6.35 3.67
CA ASP A 160 15.30 7.46 2.76
C ASP A 160 16.54 7.90 2.00
N SER A 161 16.72 7.39 0.80
CA SER A 161 17.84 7.76 -0.08
C SER A 161 17.82 9.22 -0.50
N SER A 162 16.66 9.87 -0.52
CA SER A 162 16.53 11.29 -0.91
C SER A 162 17.11 12.21 0.15
N ALA A 163 16.94 11.88 1.42
CA ALA A 163 17.50 12.63 2.54
C ALA A 163 19.03 12.58 2.55
N VAL A 164 19.63 11.44 2.14
CA VAL A 164 21.09 11.29 2.03
C VAL A 164 21.63 12.05 0.84
N SER A 165 20.95 12.03 -0.30
CA SER A 165 21.38 12.71 -1.52
C SER A 165 21.33 14.22 -1.44
N ALA A 166 20.49 14.79 -0.56
CA ALA A 166 20.27 16.22 -0.43
C ALA A 166 21.35 16.97 0.37
N GLY A 167 22.27 16.27 1.02
CA GLY A 167 23.27 16.85 1.91
C GLY A 167 24.70 16.32 1.71
N ASN A 168 25.70 17.15 2.06
CA ASN A 168 27.09 16.71 2.21
C ASN A 168 27.23 15.88 3.49
N GLN A 169 26.64 14.68 3.52
CA GLN A 169 26.71 13.80 4.67
C GLN A 169 28.04 13.08 4.73
N THR A 170 28.57 12.87 5.93
CA THR A 170 29.75 12.05 6.16
C THR A 170 29.39 10.56 6.00
N ALA A 171 30.39 9.73 5.65
CA ALA A 171 30.18 8.29 5.56
C ALA A 171 29.56 7.68 6.81
N THR A 172 29.96 8.16 8.00
CA THR A 172 29.41 7.74 9.29
C THR A 172 27.93 8.12 9.46
N ALA A 173 27.50 9.28 8.95
CA ALA A 173 26.09 9.68 8.99
C ALA A 173 25.24 8.84 8.05
N ILE A 174 25.78 8.48 6.89
CA ILE A 174 25.12 7.56 5.95
C ILE A 174 24.98 6.17 6.60
N GLU A 175 26.04 5.64 7.18
CA GLU A 175 26.03 4.35 7.86
C GLU A 175 24.98 4.35 9.01
N ALA A 176 24.95 5.40 9.82
CA ALA A 176 23.94 5.53 10.89
C ALA A 176 22.50 5.58 10.37
N SER A 177 22.28 6.07 9.15
CA SER A 177 20.95 6.13 8.55
C SER A 177 20.40 4.76 8.12
N TYR A 178 21.26 3.76 7.95
CA TYR A 178 20.86 2.38 7.66
C TYR A 178 20.47 1.59 8.92
N THR A 179 20.86 2.05 10.11
CA THR A 179 20.63 1.31 11.36
C THR A 179 19.17 0.83 11.55
N PRO A 180 18.11 1.63 11.27
CA PRO A 180 16.75 1.14 11.41
C PRO A 180 16.41 0.01 10.45
N LEU A 181 16.95 0.07 9.22
CA LEU A 181 16.77 -0.98 8.22
C LEU A 181 17.52 -2.25 8.59
N ASP A 182 18.74 -2.12 9.11
CA ASP A 182 19.55 -3.25 9.59
C ASP A 182 18.85 -3.99 10.72
N LEU A 183 18.33 -3.26 11.73
CA LEU A 183 17.55 -3.85 12.82
C LEU A 183 16.32 -4.61 12.30
N LYS A 184 15.61 -4.04 11.33
CA LYS A 184 14.47 -4.71 10.71
C LYS A 184 14.89 -5.97 9.94
N ALA A 185 16.05 -5.94 9.28
CA ALA A 185 16.59 -7.09 8.57
C ALA A 185 17.00 -8.20 9.55
N ASP A 186 17.64 -7.86 10.67
CA ASP A 186 18.01 -8.80 11.72
C ASP A 186 16.77 -9.50 12.33
N ASP A 187 15.69 -8.74 12.61
CA ASP A 187 14.42 -9.30 13.10
C ASP A 187 13.79 -10.28 12.09
N PHE A 188 13.86 -9.94 10.81
CA PHE A 188 13.37 -10.82 9.75
C PHE A 188 14.25 -12.06 9.57
N GLU A 189 15.58 -11.92 9.66
CA GLU A 189 16.52 -13.04 9.61
C GLU A 189 16.24 -14.04 10.74
N ALA A 190 15.98 -13.55 11.96
CA ALA A 190 15.58 -14.41 13.08
C ALA A 190 14.30 -15.20 12.76
N SER A 191 13.31 -14.54 12.17
CA SER A 191 12.04 -15.19 11.76
C SER A 191 12.25 -16.24 10.66
N VAL A 192 13.13 -15.95 9.69
CA VAL A 192 13.50 -16.92 8.62
C VAL A 192 14.24 -18.11 9.22
N THR A 193 15.15 -17.89 10.15
CA THR A 193 15.88 -18.96 10.83
C THR A 193 14.92 -19.88 11.60
N GLU A 194 13.98 -19.32 12.38
CA GLU A 194 12.94 -20.09 13.06
C GLU A 194 12.09 -20.92 12.06
N PHE A 195 11.73 -20.31 10.94
CA PHE A 195 10.99 -20.99 9.87
C PHE A 195 11.78 -22.16 9.29
N ILE A 196 13.07 -22.00 8.98
CA ILE A 196 13.93 -23.06 8.45
C ILE A 196 14.07 -24.19 9.47
N LEU A 197 14.34 -23.89 10.73
CA LEU A 197 14.42 -24.88 11.80
C LEU A 197 13.11 -25.65 11.95
N GLY A 198 11.97 -24.95 11.85
CA GLY A 198 10.64 -25.59 11.85
C GLY A 198 10.44 -26.56 10.66
N LEU A 199 10.90 -26.19 9.47
CA LEU A 199 10.85 -27.05 8.29
C LEU A 199 11.74 -28.29 8.46
N LEU A 200 12.95 -28.12 8.95
CA LEU A 200 13.90 -29.23 9.19
C LEU A 200 13.29 -30.21 10.22
N ALA A 201 12.74 -29.67 11.32
CA ALA A 201 12.09 -30.47 12.33
C ALA A 201 10.85 -31.22 11.78
N ALA A 202 10.04 -30.57 10.93
CA ALA A 202 8.91 -31.21 10.26
C ALA A 202 9.35 -32.33 9.29
N ALA A 203 10.51 -32.16 8.65
CA ALA A 203 11.13 -33.15 7.78
C ALA A 203 11.85 -34.28 8.54
N GLY A 204 12.00 -34.15 9.85
CA GLY A 204 12.76 -35.13 10.68
C GLY A 204 14.27 -35.02 10.48
N ILE A 205 14.76 -33.87 10.07
CA ILE A 205 16.17 -33.57 9.90
C ILE A 205 16.64 -32.81 11.15
N ASP A 206 17.59 -33.40 11.86
CA ASP A 206 18.17 -32.83 13.08
C ASP A 206 19.51 -32.17 12.74
N ASP A 207 19.46 -31.08 12.00
CA ASP A 207 20.63 -30.31 11.56
C ASP A 207 20.38 -28.82 11.80
N GLU A 208 21.43 -28.07 12.12
CA GLU A 208 21.33 -26.62 12.29
C GLU A 208 21.80 -25.94 10.99
N PRO A 209 21.04 -24.97 10.47
CA PRO A 209 21.47 -24.19 9.31
C PRO A 209 22.74 -23.40 9.67
N SER A 210 23.76 -23.51 8.85
CA SER A 210 24.96 -22.66 8.94
C SER A 210 24.95 -21.64 7.81
N TYR A 211 25.05 -20.38 8.16
CA TYR A 211 25.13 -19.25 7.24
C TYR A 211 26.56 -18.82 7.00
#